data_f33af451ed47075e409359a99e9b585b
#
_entry.id   f33af451ed47075e409359a99e9b585b
#
_cell.length_a   1.000
_cell.length_b   1.000
_cell.length_c   1.000
_cell.angle_alpha   90.00
_cell.angle_beta   90.00
_cell.angle_gamma   90.00
#
_symmetry.space_group_name_H-M   'P 1'
#
loop_
_entity.id
_entity.type
_entity.pdbx_description
1 polymer ?
#
loop_
_entity_poly.entity_id
_entity_poly.type
_entity_poly.pdbx_seq_one_letter_code
_entity_poly.pdbx_strand_id
1 'polypeptide(L)'
;EKHKADLEKYRDRLIFADDVIVAFQNLAHGVYLGWNKPVVAVTGSAGKTTARELTAHVLASSGRKVLRSIKNYNNGLGLPITVLNLAKDNSYDIAVLEMGMSTPNNEIARLCRITPPDVSVVLNVLPVHIEHLGSLENIAKAKAELVEELKTDGTAVLNADDSSVFSMRDLHKGRIVSYGIENQADVMAKNIRFDRFGETHFTLHTPEGESQALLPLNGRHNILNCLAAAAVGHIFGMTTHQIAASLHTVAPPPNRG
;
A
#
# COMPACT_ATOMS: atom_id res chain seq x y z
N GLU A 1 -37.17 9.19 0.22
CA GLU A 1 -38.61 9.30 0.58
C GLU A 1 -39.33 7.94 0.58
N LYS A 2 -38.98 7.00 -0.31
CA LYS A 2 -39.69 5.71 -0.49
C LYS A 2 -39.61 4.77 0.72
N HIS A 3 -38.67 4.97 1.65
CA HIS A 3 -38.44 4.10 2.82
C HIS A 3 -38.61 4.83 4.16
N LYS A 4 -39.12 6.06 4.17
CA LYS A 4 -39.19 6.87 5.39
C LYS A 4 -40.03 6.22 6.48
N ALA A 5 -41.17 5.61 6.11
CA ALA A 5 -42.05 4.92 7.05
C ALA A 5 -41.43 3.64 7.66
N ASP A 6 -40.64 2.91 6.85
CA ASP A 6 -39.95 1.71 7.31
C ASP A 6 -38.78 2.02 8.25
N LEU A 7 -38.16 3.20 8.11
CA LEU A 7 -37.04 3.65 8.90
C LEU A 7 -37.48 4.27 10.26
N GLU A 8 -38.69 4.75 10.38
CA GLU A 8 -39.18 5.38 11.61
C GLU A 8 -39.07 4.46 12.83
N LYS A 9 -39.34 3.16 12.67
CA LYS A 9 -39.20 2.15 13.74
C LYS A 9 -37.73 1.94 14.23
N TYR A 10 -36.73 2.50 13.51
CA TYR A 10 -35.34 2.42 13.86
C TYR A 10 -34.74 3.78 14.17
N ARG A 11 -35.56 4.82 14.36
CA ARG A 11 -35.11 6.22 14.50
C ARG A 11 -34.00 6.41 15.52
N ASP A 12 -34.04 5.70 16.64
CA ASP A 12 -33.02 5.76 17.70
C ASP A 12 -31.69 5.09 17.34
N ARG A 13 -31.66 4.42 16.18
CA ARG A 13 -30.47 3.71 15.66
C ARG A 13 -29.99 4.27 14.32
N LEU A 14 -30.57 5.38 13.87
CA LEU A 14 -30.25 6.00 12.59
C LEU A 14 -29.50 7.30 12.82
N ILE A 15 -28.45 7.47 12.03
CA ILE A 15 -27.75 8.74 11.86
C ILE A 15 -28.13 9.28 10.49
N PHE A 16 -28.78 10.45 10.46
CA PHE A 16 -29.15 11.11 9.22
C PHE A 16 -27.97 11.97 8.73
N ALA A 17 -27.70 11.92 7.45
CA ALA A 17 -26.64 12.70 6.79
C ALA A 17 -27.11 13.12 5.39
N ASP A 18 -26.64 14.26 4.91
CA ASP A 18 -26.92 14.75 3.56
C ASP A 18 -26.29 13.84 2.51
N ASP A 19 -25.07 13.36 2.76
CA ASP A 19 -24.35 12.36 1.97
C ASP A 19 -23.87 11.22 2.87
N VAL A 20 -24.48 10.06 2.68
CA VAL A 20 -24.19 8.84 3.48
C VAL A 20 -22.77 8.32 3.25
N ILE A 21 -22.23 8.48 2.03
CA ILE A 21 -20.87 8.03 1.70
C ILE A 21 -19.85 8.91 2.42
N VAL A 22 -20.01 10.22 2.34
CA VAL A 22 -19.16 11.18 3.04
C VAL A 22 -19.25 11.00 4.55
N ALA A 23 -20.43 10.81 5.10
CA ALA A 23 -20.64 10.57 6.54
C ALA A 23 -19.93 9.27 6.97
N PHE A 24 -19.99 8.21 6.17
CA PHE A 24 -19.32 6.94 6.42
C PHE A 24 -17.79 7.08 6.38
N GLN A 25 -17.25 7.85 5.41
CA GLN A 25 -15.82 8.15 5.32
C GLN A 25 -15.34 8.98 6.51
N ASN A 26 -16.12 10.00 6.92
CA ASN A 26 -15.83 10.82 8.10
C ASN A 26 -15.84 9.99 9.40
N LEU A 27 -16.77 9.02 9.52
CA LEU A 27 -16.79 8.09 10.65
C LEU A 27 -15.49 7.27 10.71
N ALA A 28 -15.06 6.73 9.55
CA ALA A 28 -13.80 5.99 9.47
C ALA A 28 -12.58 6.88 9.79
N HIS A 29 -12.57 8.13 9.30
CA HIS A 29 -11.54 9.10 9.65
C HIS A 29 -11.49 9.38 11.15
N GLY A 30 -12.65 9.55 11.81
CA GLY A 30 -12.72 9.72 13.27
C GLY A 30 -12.13 8.54 14.03
N VAL A 31 -12.40 7.30 13.58
CA VAL A 31 -11.80 6.08 14.16
C VAL A 31 -10.28 6.06 13.95
N TYR A 32 -9.81 6.42 12.75
CA TYR A 32 -8.37 6.54 12.47
C TYR A 32 -7.70 7.57 13.40
N LEU A 33 -8.28 8.76 13.59
CA LEU A 33 -7.73 9.78 14.49
C LEU A 33 -7.64 9.29 15.93
N GLY A 34 -8.62 8.54 16.40
CA GLY A 34 -8.60 7.93 17.75
C GLY A 34 -7.54 6.85 17.91
N TRP A 35 -7.21 6.11 16.81
CA TRP A 35 -6.16 5.10 16.81
C TRP A 35 -4.77 5.71 16.65
N ASN A 36 -4.59 6.71 15.78
CA ASN A 36 -3.43 7.58 15.61
C ASN A 36 -2.07 6.87 15.57
N LYS A 37 -1.95 5.79 14.79
CA LYS A 37 -0.69 5.07 14.55
C LYS A 37 -0.35 5.06 13.06
N PRO A 38 0.87 4.62 12.66
CA PRO A 38 1.34 4.74 11.29
C PRO A 38 0.48 4.01 10.26
N VAL A 39 0.36 4.64 9.08
CA VAL A 39 -0.32 4.09 7.90
C VAL A 39 0.66 4.00 6.73
N VAL A 40 0.78 2.82 6.16
CA VAL A 40 1.45 2.57 4.88
C VAL A 40 0.36 2.43 3.81
N ALA A 41 0.37 3.29 2.82
CA ALA A 41 -0.56 3.23 1.70
C ALA A 41 0.13 2.73 0.43
N VAL A 42 -0.49 1.78 -0.26
CA VAL A 42 0.07 1.13 -1.45
C VAL A 42 -0.82 1.36 -2.65
N THR A 43 -0.27 1.92 -3.72
CA THR A 43 -0.92 2.05 -5.03
C THR A 43 -0.04 1.55 -6.17
N GLY A 44 -0.63 1.41 -7.34
CA GLY A 44 0.03 0.97 -8.58
C GLY A 44 -0.99 0.48 -9.59
N SER A 45 -0.60 0.34 -10.83
CA SER A 45 -1.42 -0.27 -11.86
C SER A 45 -1.64 -1.75 -11.60
N ALA A 46 -0.57 -2.47 -11.28
CA ALA A 46 -0.57 -3.90 -10.96
C ALA A 46 0.23 -4.17 -9.68
N GLY A 47 0.03 -5.33 -9.06
CA GLY A 47 0.82 -5.81 -7.93
C GLY A 47 0.40 -5.29 -6.55
N LYS A 48 -0.54 -4.36 -6.44
CA LYS A 48 -0.98 -3.74 -5.17
C LYS A 48 -1.26 -4.74 -4.05
N THR A 49 -2.09 -5.73 -4.33
CA THR A 49 -2.46 -6.75 -3.33
C THR A 49 -1.25 -7.56 -2.88
N THR A 50 -0.39 -7.98 -3.83
CA THR A 50 0.84 -8.72 -3.51
C THR A 50 1.79 -7.88 -2.68
N ALA A 51 2.05 -6.63 -3.08
CA ALA A 51 2.93 -5.71 -2.33
C ALA A 51 2.38 -5.41 -0.93
N ARG A 52 1.06 -5.20 -0.79
CA ARG A 52 0.39 -5.05 0.51
C ARG A 52 0.60 -6.27 1.40
N GLU A 53 0.37 -7.49 0.89
CA GLU A 53 0.54 -8.73 1.66
C GLU A 53 2.02 -8.92 2.06
N LEU A 54 2.96 -8.71 1.14
CA LEU A 54 4.39 -8.77 1.43
C LEU A 54 4.80 -7.74 2.49
N THR A 55 4.33 -6.49 2.36
CA THR A 55 4.61 -5.43 3.33
C THR A 55 4.06 -5.76 4.71
N ALA A 56 2.81 -6.25 4.78
CA ALA A 56 2.20 -6.65 6.03
C ALA A 56 2.94 -7.83 6.66
N HIS A 57 3.39 -8.80 5.86
CA HIS A 57 4.17 -9.95 6.32
C HIS A 57 5.53 -9.54 6.89
N VAL A 58 6.28 -8.71 6.16
CA VAL A 58 7.58 -8.16 6.60
C VAL A 58 7.41 -7.42 7.93
N LEU A 59 6.45 -6.52 8.04
CA LEU A 59 6.22 -5.77 9.28
C LEU A 59 5.77 -6.67 10.43
N ALA A 60 4.91 -7.67 10.18
CA ALA A 60 4.46 -8.60 11.20
C ALA A 60 5.60 -9.48 11.73
N SER A 61 6.60 -9.82 10.91
CA SER A 61 7.75 -10.61 11.33
C SER A 61 8.62 -9.90 12.39
N SER A 62 8.49 -8.57 12.50
CA SER A 62 9.15 -7.77 13.56
C SER A 62 8.34 -7.70 14.87
N GLY A 63 7.27 -8.49 14.99
CA GLY A 63 6.40 -8.53 16.17
C GLY A 63 5.26 -7.51 16.17
N ARG A 64 5.12 -6.70 15.10
CA ARG A 64 4.03 -5.71 14.98
C ARG A 64 2.72 -6.39 14.63
N LYS A 65 1.64 -5.96 15.24
CA LYS A 65 0.28 -6.33 14.84
C LYS A 65 -0.18 -5.42 13.71
N VAL A 66 -0.36 -5.99 12.52
CA VAL A 66 -0.61 -5.23 11.28
C VAL A 66 -2.07 -5.34 10.86
N LEU A 67 -2.77 -4.19 10.77
CA LEU A 67 -4.04 -4.10 10.04
C LEU A 67 -3.74 -4.05 8.54
N ARG A 68 -4.47 -4.81 7.74
CA ARG A 68 -4.37 -4.75 6.27
C ARG A 68 -5.73 -4.68 5.61
N SER A 69 -5.78 -4.11 4.42
CA SER A 69 -7.01 -4.07 3.62
C SER A 69 -7.59 -5.47 3.43
N ILE A 70 -8.90 -5.59 3.61
CA ILE A 70 -9.64 -6.84 3.40
C ILE A 70 -9.86 -7.04 1.91
N LYS A 71 -9.45 -8.17 1.35
CA LYS A 71 -9.63 -8.47 -0.08
C LYS A 71 -9.14 -7.30 -0.96
N ASN A 72 -9.99 -6.82 -1.87
CA ASN A 72 -9.79 -5.66 -2.74
C ASN A 72 -10.52 -4.40 -2.24
N TYR A 73 -10.70 -4.26 -0.94
CA TYR A 73 -11.35 -3.08 -0.33
C TYR A 73 -10.41 -1.87 -0.36
N ASN A 74 -10.25 -1.29 -1.54
CA ASN A 74 -9.27 -0.26 -1.87
C ASN A 74 -9.89 1.02 -2.44
N ASN A 75 -11.20 1.19 -2.31
CA ASN A 75 -11.99 2.32 -2.81
C ASN A 75 -12.72 3.06 -1.68
N GLY A 76 -13.48 4.11 -2.03
CA GLY A 76 -14.18 4.99 -1.08
C GLY A 76 -15.23 4.34 -0.18
N LEU A 77 -15.59 3.07 -0.41
CA LEU A 77 -16.46 2.27 0.48
C LEU A 77 -15.63 1.18 1.19
N GLY A 78 -14.73 0.53 0.48
CA GLY A 78 -13.95 -0.60 1.01
C GLY A 78 -12.91 -0.19 2.04
N LEU A 79 -12.19 0.92 1.80
CA LEU A 79 -11.19 1.43 2.75
C LEU A 79 -11.82 1.78 4.12
N PRO A 80 -12.95 2.54 4.19
CA PRO A 80 -13.64 2.79 5.46
C PRO A 80 -13.99 1.51 6.23
N ILE A 81 -14.50 0.47 5.55
CA ILE A 81 -14.82 -0.82 6.18
C ILE A 81 -13.57 -1.42 6.86
N THR A 82 -12.42 -1.35 6.21
CA THR A 82 -11.17 -1.83 6.78
C THR A 82 -10.77 -1.01 8.01
N VAL A 83 -10.84 0.32 7.92
CA VAL A 83 -10.46 1.24 9.00
C VAL A 83 -11.36 1.10 10.23
N LEU A 84 -12.64 0.89 10.03
CA LEU A 84 -13.61 0.68 11.13
C LEU A 84 -13.32 -0.58 11.97
N ASN A 85 -12.50 -1.53 11.51
CA ASN A 85 -12.04 -2.63 12.36
C ASN A 85 -11.16 -2.14 13.52
N LEU A 86 -10.52 -0.98 13.41
CA LEU A 86 -9.78 -0.34 14.50
C LEU A 86 -10.68 0.02 15.69
N ALA A 87 -11.97 0.27 15.46
CA ALA A 87 -12.95 0.50 16.53
C ALA A 87 -13.26 -0.78 17.32
N LYS A 88 -13.09 -1.96 16.70
CA LYS A 88 -13.30 -3.26 17.35
C LYS A 88 -12.04 -3.74 18.08
N ASP A 89 -10.89 -3.41 17.53
CA ASP A 89 -9.58 -3.83 18.02
C ASP A 89 -8.56 -2.72 17.71
N ASN A 90 -8.21 -1.96 18.73
CA ASN A 90 -7.24 -0.86 18.65
C ASN A 90 -5.80 -1.30 18.93
N SER A 91 -5.55 -2.58 19.14
CA SER A 91 -4.23 -3.13 19.45
C SER A 91 -3.29 -3.22 18.24
N TYR A 92 -3.76 -2.93 17.03
CA TYR A 92 -2.90 -2.83 15.85
C TYR A 92 -1.84 -1.73 16.02
N ASP A 93 -0.61 -2.02 15.61
CA ASP A 93 0.54 -1.11 15.70
C ASP A 93 0.73 -0.28 14.43
N ILE A 94 0.26 -0.80 13.29
CA ILE A 94 0.42 -0.21 11.97
C ILE A 94 -0.67 -0.70 11.04
N ALA A 95 -1.06 0.13 10.05
CA ALA A 95 -1.95 -0.28 8.99
C ALA A 95 -1.24 -0.30 7.64
N VAL A 96 -1.47 -1.33 6.82
CA VAL A 96 -1.04 -1.43 5.41
C VAL A 96 -2.27 -1.46 4.53
N LEU A 97 -2.55 -0.36 3.87
CA LEU A 97 -3.79 -0.11 3.16
C LEU A 97 -3.56 -0.02 1.65
N GLU A 98 -4.34 -0.75 0.89
CA GLU A 98 -4.35 -0.65 -0.55
C GLU A 98 -5.26 0.51 -0.99
N MET A 99 -4.75 1.42 -1.82
CA MET A 99 -5.49 2.53 -2.39
C MET A 99 -5.57 2.37 -3.91
N GLY A 100 -6.77 2.08 -4.38
CA GLY A 100 -7.10 1.90 -5.79
C GLY A 100 -7.77 3.12 -6.37
N MET A 101 -7.85 3.15 -7.69
CA MET A 101 -8.62 4.14 -8.43
C MET A 101 -9.29 3.50 -9.63
N SER A 102 -10.44 4.02 -10.01
CA SER A 102 -11.20 3.64 -11.20
C SER A 102 -11.46 4.84 -12.11
N THR A 103 -11.30 6.06 -11.60
CA THR A 103 -11.54 7.32 -12.30
C THR A 103 -10.38 8.30 -12.06
N PRO A 104 -10.17 9.31 -12.94
CA PRO A 104 -9.10 10.29 -12.79
C PRO A 104 -9.43 11.43 -11.80
N ASN A 105 -10.47 11.31 -10.99
CA ASN A 105 -11.06 12.42 -10.23
C ASN A 105 -10.64 12.45 -8.76
N ASN A 106 -9.36 12.60 -8.46
CA ASN A 106 -8.83 12.71 -7.09
C ASN A 106 -9.31 11.58 -6.17
N GLU A 107 -9.38 10.35 -6.70
CA GLU A 107 -9.92 9.20 -5.97
C GLU A 107 -8.95 8.76 -4.87
N ILE A 108 -7.65 8.70 -5.17
CA ILE A 108 -6.60 8.38 -4.19
C ILE A 108 -6.48 9.50 -3.14
N ALA A 109 -6.51 10.76 -3.55
CA ALA A 109 -6.50 11.89 -2.63
C ALA A 109 -7.67 11.83 -1.62
N ARG A 110 -8.86 11.42 -2.08
CA ARG A 110 -10.01 11.20 -1.17
C ARG A 110 -9.77 10.05 -0.18
N LEU A 111 -9.12 8.98 -0.61
CA LEU A 111 -8.75 7.87 0.28
C LEU A 111 -7.71 8.30 1.32
N CYS A 112 -6.72 9.11 0.92
CA CYS A 112 -5.72 9.68 1.83
C CYS A 112 -6.36 10.58 2.90
N ARG A 113 -7.44 11.29 2.59
CA ARG A 113 -8.17 12.09 3.60
C ARG A 113 -8.86 11.25 4.65
N ILE A 114 -9.21 10.01 4.34
CA ILE A 114 -9.76 9.06 5.33
C ILE A 114 -8.65 8.58 6.27
N THR A 115 -7.48 8.24 5.71
CA THR A 115 -6.31 7.76 6.45
C THR A 115 -5.05 8.39 5.85
N PRO A 116 -4.66 9.61 6.28
CA PRO A 116 -3.43 10.25 5.82
C PRO A 116 -2.21 9.34 6.02
N PRO A 117 -1.47 8.99 4.95
CA PRO A 117 -0.38 8.04 5.04
C PRO A 117 0.89 8.66 5.64
N ASP A 118 1.62 7.86 6.42
CA ASP A 118 2.99 8.13 6.89
C ASP A 118 4.02 7.60 5.88
N VAL A 119 3.66 6.54 5.16
CA VAL A 119 4.48 5.98 4.08
C VAL A 119 3.59 5.75 2.85
N SER A 120 3.97 6.31 1.72
CA SER A 120 3.35 6.03 0.42
C SER A 120 4.22 5.07 -0.39
N VAL A 121 3.60 4.07 -1.02
CA VAL A 121 4.28 3.11 -1.90
C VAL A 121 3.63 3.16 -3.27
N VAL A 122 4.39 3.58 -4.28
CA VAL A 122 3.92 3.59 -5.68
C VAL A 122 4.69 2.54 -6.46
N LEU A 123 3.97 1.53 -6.98
CA LEU A 123 4.59 0.35 -7.59
C LEU A 123 4.95 0.54 -9.05
N ASN A 124 3.99 0.97 -9.85
CA ASN A 124 4.14 1.09 -11.30
C ASN A 124 3.02 1.92 -11.92
N VAL A 125 3.29 2.43 -13.12
CA VAL A 125 2.34 3.10 -14.02
C VAL A 125 2.28 2.31 -15.32
N LEU A 126 1.24 1.49 -15.48
CA LEU A 126 1.03 0.65 -16.67
C LEU A 126 -0.29 1.03 -17.37
N PRO A 127 -0.44 0.76 -18.66
CA PRO A 127 -1.61 1.13 -19.46
C PRO A 127 -2.84 0.25 -19.15
N VAL A 128 -3.19 0.09 -17.87
CA VAL A 128 -4.39 -0.61 -17.41
C VAL A 128 -5.50 0.41 -17.18
N HIS A 129 -6.76 0.06 -17.48
CA HIS A 129 -7.92 0.96 -17.41
C HIS A 129 -7.80 2.22 -18.27
N ILE A 130 -7.03 2.17 -19.36
CA ILE A 130 -6.80 3.32 -20.23
C ILE A 130 -8.10 3.84 -20.85
N GLU A 131 -9.09 2.97 -21.02
CA GLU A 131 -10.44 3.31 -21.51
C GLU A 131 -11.16 4.32 -20.59
N HIS A 132 -10.89 4.29 -19.30
CA HIS A 132 -11.50 5.18 -18.31
C HIS A 132 -10.61 6.38 -17.99
N LEU A 133 -9.31 6.24 -18.12
CA LEU A 133 -8.31 7.26 -17.72
C LEU A 133 -7.75 8.04 -18.91
N GLY A 134 -7.96 7.57 -20.13
CA GLY A 134 -7.62 8.25 -21.38
C GLY A 134 -6.16 8.18 -21.80
N SER A 135 -5.20 8.29 -20.87
CA SER A 135 -3.76 8.25 -21.20
C SER A 135 -2.91 7.73 -20.04
N LEU A 136 -1.66 7.35 -20.35
CA LEU A 136 -0.67 6.92 -19.36
C LEU A 136 -0.33 8.06 -18.38
N GLU A 137 -0.28 9.31 -18.89
CA GLU A 137 -0.04 10.50 -18.09
C GLU A 137 -1.14 10.71 -17.05
N ASN A 138 -2.39 10.47 -17.40
CA ASN A 138 -3.51 10.57 -16.46
C ASN A 138 -3.44 9.46 -15.40
N ILE A 139 -3.01 8.25 -15.78
CA ILE A 139 -2.76 7.17 -14.83
C ILE A 139 -1.64 7.56 -13.87
N ALA A 140 -0.55 8.15 -14.38
CA ALA A 140 0.57 8.64 -13.56
C ALA A 140 0.10 9.74 -12.60
N LYS A 141 -0.61 10.75 -13.08
CA LYS A 141 -1.17 11.85 -12.25
C LYS A 141 -2.06 11.33 -11.13
N ALA A 142 -2.98 10.41 -11.44
CA ALA A 142 -3.86 9.86 -10.42
C ALA A 142 -3.12 9.05 -9.35
N LYS A 143 -2.00 8.39 -9.69
CA LYS A 143 -1.17 7.70 -8.68
C LYS A 143 -0.26 8.65 -7.91
N ALA A 144 0.15 9.74 -8.52
CA ALA A 144 0.93 10.80 -7.90
C ALA A 144 0.18 11.46 -6.72
N GLU A 145 -1.16 11.45 -6.74
CA GLU A 145 -1.99 11.90 -5.63
C GLU A 145 -1.57 11.25 -4.29
N LEU A 146 -1.11 9.98 -4.30
CA LEU A 146 -0.63 9.32 -3.08
C LEU A 146 0.65 9.94 -2.52
N VAL A 147 1.49 10.48 -3.37
CA VAL A 147 2.73 11.17 -2.98
C VAL A 147 2.44 12.61 -2.56
N GLU A 148 1.53 13.28 -3.25
CA GLU A 148 1.11 14.66 -2.95
C GLU A 148 0.37 14.78 -1.62
N GLU A 149 -0.45 13.79 -1.28
CA GLU A 149 -1.25 13.73 -0.04
C GLU A 149 -0.50 13.05 1.13
N LEU A 150 0.78 12.72 0.96
CA LEU A 150 1.62 12.18 2.01
C LEU A 150 1.85 13.23 3.10
N LYS A 151 1.86 12.84 4.38
CA LYS A 151 2.22 13.73 5.48
C LYS A 151 3.57 14.38 5.22
N THR A 152 3.75 15.64 5.63
CA THR A 152 4.95 16.43 5.34
C THR A 152 6.25 15.77 5.83
N ASP A 153 6.19 15.05 6.94
CA ASP A 153 7.28 14.26 7.54
C ASP A 153 7.26 12.78 7.08
N GLY A 154 6.36 12.44 6.19
CA GLY A 154 6.21 11.09 5.65
C GLY A 154 7.33 10.67 4.71
N THR A 155 7.32 9.41 4.30
CA THR A 155 8.32 8.83 3.39
C THR A 155 7.65 8.26 2.15
N ALA A 156 8.08 8.69 0.95
CA ALA A 156 7.65 8.09 -0.31
C ALA A 156 8.59 6.95 -0.73
N VAL A 157 8.02 5.79 -1.02
CA VAL A 157 8.70 4.59 -1.55
C VAL A 157 8.38 4.48 -3.03
N LEU A 158 9.39 4.67 -3.88
CA LEU A 158 9.24 4.83 -5.32
C LEU A 158 10.07 3.81 -6.11
N ASN A 159 9.47 3.24 -7.14
CA ASN A 159 10.13 2.33 -8.06
C ASN A 159 11.07 3.10 -9.01
N ALA A 160 12.37 2.88 -8.89
CA ALA A 160 13.39 3.50 -9.73
C ALA A 160 13.42 2.92 -11.17
N ASP A 161 12.86 1.72 -11.37
CA ASP A 161 12.79 1.08 -12.68
C ASP A 161 11.59 1.56 -13.53
N ASP A 162 10.67 2.34 -12.93
CA ASP A 162 9.54 2.98 -13.62
C ASP A 162 9.76 4.50 -13.60
N SER A 163 10.09 5.07 -14.76
CA SER A 163 10.40 6.50 -14.88
C SER A 163 9.24 7.41 -14.50
N SER A 164 7.99 6.99 -14.78
CA SER A 164 6.79 7.72 -14.39
C SER A 164 6.60 7.74 -12.87
N VAL A 165 6.91 6.63 -12.20
CA VAL A 165 6.88 6.55 -10.73
C VAL A 165 8.04 7.35 -10.13
N PHE A 166 9.25 7.18 -10.65
CA PHE A 166 10.43 7.81 -10.07
C PHE A 166 10.42 9.34 -10.20
N SER A 167 9.78 9.89 -11.24
CA SER A 167 9.58 11.34 -11.39
C SER A 167 8.68 11.96 -10.30
N MET A 168 7.85 11.16 -9.62
CA MET A 168 6.99 11.62 -8.53
C MET A 168 7.77 12.05 -7.28
N ARG A 169 9.08 11.75 -7.19
CA ARG A 169 9.95 12.19 -6.08
C ARG A 169 9.96 13.72 -5.90
N ASP A 170 9.76 14.46 -6.97
CA ASP A 170 9.77 15.92 -6.96
C ASP A 170 8.48 16.54 -6.37
N LEU A 171 7.45 15.70 -6.14
CA LEU A 171 6.17 16.11 -5.57
C LEU A 171 6.17 16.11 -4.03
N HIS A 172 7.16 15.48 -3.40
CA HIS A 172 7.27 15.41 -1.95
C HIS A 172 8.62 15.96 -1.48
N LYS A 173 8.58 16.82 -0.45
CA LYS A 173 9.80 17.44 0.11
C LYS A 173 10.41 16.65 1.26
N GLY A 174 9.72 15.63 1.75
CA GLY A 174 10.19 14.74 2.81
C GLY A 174 11.13 13.66 2.29
N ARG A 175 11.25 12.58 3.04
CA ARG A 175 12.15 11.47 2.71
C ARG A 175 11.64 10.69 1.52
N ILE A 176 12.56 10.36 0.60
CA ILE A 176 12.34 9.42 -0.50
C ILE A 176 13.19 8.19 -0.26
N VAL A 177 12.61 7.00 -0.43
CA VAL A 177 13.31 5.72 -0.47
C VAL A 177 13.00 5.06 -1.80
N SER A 178 14.01 4.85 -2.61
CA SER A 178 13.88 4.23 -3.92
C SER A 178 14.11 2.72 -3.84
N TYR A 179 13.47 1.98 -4.75
CA TYR A 179 13.76 0.56 -4.94
C TYR A 179 13.78 0.19 -6.41
N GLY A 180 14.55 -0.83 -6.77
CA GLY A 180 14.67 -1.27 -8.16
C GLY A 180 15.57 -2.47 -8.33
N ILE A 181 15.61 -3.00 -9.56
CA ILE A 181 16.44 -4.11 -9.98
C ILE A 181 17.51 -3.61 -10.97
N GLU A 182 17.11 -2.74 -11.91
CA GLU A 182 17.97 -2.27 -13.01
C GLU A 182 18.64 -0.94 -12.68
N ASN A 183 17.87 0.02 -12.21
CA ASN A 183 18.37 1.35 -11.90
C ASN A 183 18.91 1.42 -10.47
N GLN A 184 19.94 2.26 -10.27
CA GLN A 184 20.46 2.50 -8.92
C GLN A 184 19.37 3.00 -7.99
N ALA A 185 19.23 2.33 -6.84
CA ALA A 185 18.19 2.59 -5.83
C ALA A 185 18.73 2.29 -4.42
N ASP A 186 18.02 2.78 -3.40
CA ASP A 186 18.35 2.53 -1.99
C ASP A 186 18.15 1.06 -1.62
N VAL A 187 17.11 0.42 -2.17
CA VAL A 187 16.81 -0.99 -1.94
C VAL A 187 16.82 -1.76 -3.26
N MET A 188 17.71 -2.76 -3.37
CA MET A 188 17.93 -3.47 -4.63
C MET A 188 17.96 -4.98 -4.45
N ALA A 189 17.62 -5.69 -5.52
CA ALA A 189 17.92 -7.12 -5.67
C ALA A 189 19.05 -7.32 -6.68
N LYS A 190 20.10 -8.00 -6.25
CA LYS A 190 21.26 -8.37 -7.09
C LYS A 190 21.39 -9.88 -7.19
N ASN A 191 22.11 -10.38 -8.17
CA ASN A 191 22.43 -11.82 -8.33
C ASN A 191 21.18 -12.70 -8.37
N ILE A 192 20.11 -12.23 -9.05
CA ILE A 192 18.81 -12.89 -9.11
C ILE A 192 18.93 -14.22 -9.85
N ARG A 193 18.40 -15.28 -9.24
CA ARG A 193 18.29 -16.62 -9.81
C ARG A 193 16.89 -17.19 -9.56
N PHE A 194 16.28 -17.70 -10.59
CA PHE A 194 15.00 -18.42 -10.52
C PHE A 194 15.30 -19.91 -10.51
N ASP A 195 14.72 -20.63 -9.58
CA ASP A 195 14.86 -22.07 -9.55
C ASP A 195 13.69 -22.78 -10.21
N ARG A 196 13.79 -24.11 -10.37
CA ARG A 196 12.76 -24.95 -10.99
C ARG A 196 11.54 -25.19 -10.09
N PHE A 197 11.61 -24.80 -8.83
CA PHE A 197 10.51 -24.98 -7.86
C PHE A 197 9.64 -23.73 -7.70
N GLY A 198 9.95 -22.67 -8.46
CA GLY A 198 9.20 -21.41 -8.40
C GLY A 198 9.70 -20.45 -7.33
N GLU A 199 10.88 -20.69 -6.78
CA GLU A 199 11.52 -19.82 -5.81
C GLU A 199 12.50 -18.86 -6.49
N THR A 200 12.66 -17.69 -5.91
CA THR A 200 13.62 -16.68 -6.36
C THR A 200 14.67 -16.43 -5.30
N HIS A 201 15.93 -16.68 -5.65
CA HIS A 201 17.09 -16.38 -4.83
C HIS A 201 17.77 -15.10 -5.29
N PHE A 202 18.14 -14.22 -4.37
CA PHE A 202 18.81 -12.97 -4.70
C PHE A 202 19.57 -12.41 -3.50
N THR A 203 20.47 -11.47 -3.77
CA THR A 203 21.10 -10.66 -2.73
C THR A 203 20.25 -9.40 -2.53
N LEU A 204 19.60 -9.28 -1.37
CA LEU A 204 18.91 -8.06 -0.96
C LEU A 204 19.96 -7.05 -0.49
N HIS A 205 19.95 -5.86 -1.07
CA HIS A 205 20.74 -4.72 -0.66
C HIS A 205 19.82 -3.64 -0.09
N THR A 206 20.21 -3.07 1.04
CA THR A 206 19.58 -1.87 1.65
C THR A 206 20.71 -0.91 2.10
N PRO A 207 20.41 0.33 2.52
CA PRO A 207 21.41 1.24 3.06
C PRO A 207 22.21 0.69 4.25
N GLU A 208 21.68 -0.34 4.94
CA GLU A 208 22.36 -0.97 6.10
C GLU A 208 23.28 -2.14 5.72
N GLY A 209 23.25 -2.59 4.46
CA GLY A 209 24.10 -3.69 4.00
C GLY A 209 23.39 -4.68 3.08
N GLU A 210 23.95 -5.86 2.97
CA GLU A 210 23.48 -6.93 2.08
C GLU A 210 23.14 -8.21 2.86
N SER A 211 22.15 -8.97 2.38
CA SER A 211 21.81 -10.29 2.89
C SER A 211 21.29 -11.19 1.78
N GLN A 212 21.57 -12.49 1.87
CA GLN A 212 20.95 -13.47 0.97
C GLN A 212 19.46 -13.60 1.30
N ALA A 213 18.62 -13.53 0.28
CA ALA A 213 17.18 -13.62 0.39
C ALA A 213 16.63 -14.70 -0.51
N LEU A 214 15.55 -15.34 -0.05
CA LEU A 214 14.74 -16.27 -0.79
C LEU A 214 13.30 -15.81 -0.74
N LEU A 215 12.66 -15.74 -1.90
CA LEU A 215 11.25 -15.41 -2.04
C LEU A 215 10.55 -16.61 -2.69
N PRO A 216 9.58 -17.27 -2.03
CA PRO A 216 8.83 -18.39 -2.58
C PRO A 216 7.76 -17.93 -3.60
N LEU A 217 8.13 -17.00 -4.46
CA LEU A 217 7.36 -16.46 -5.57
C LEU A 217 8.28 -16.26 -6.75
N ASN A 218 7.82 -16.65 -7.94
CA ASN A 218 8.57 -16.48 -9.18
C ASN A 218 8.15 -15.19 -9.91
N GLY A 219 9.08 -14.68 -10.69
CA GLY A 219 8.85 -13.58 -11.62
C GLY A 219 9.34 -12.22 -11.12
N ARG A 220 9.87 -11.45 -12.07
CA ARG A 220 10.48 -10.14 -11.84
C ARG A 220 9.55 -9.15 -11.12
N HIS A 221 8.25 -9.17 -11.45
CA HIS A 221 7.24 -8.33 -10.81
C HIS A 221 7.07 -8.65 -9.32
N ASN A 222 7.24 -9.91 -8.89
CA ASN A 222 7.19 -10.28 -7.50
C ASN A 222 8.45 -9.83 -6.74
N ILE A 223 9.61 -9.79 -7.40
CA ILE A 223 10.83 -9.20 -6.82
C ILE A 223 10.59 -7.70 -6.59
N LEU A 224 10.06 -6.96 -7.54
CA LEU A 224 9.75 -5.53 -7.37
C LEU A 224 8.76 -5.29 -6.22
N ASN A 225 7.70 -6.08 -6.11
CA ASN A 225 6.76 -6.01 -4.98
C ASN A 225 7.46 -6.33 -3.64
N CYS A 226 8.39 -7.27 -3.65
CA CYS A 226 9.20 -7.64 -2.50
C CYS A 226 10.16 -6.52 -2.09
N LEU A 227 10.82 -5.85 -3.05
CA LEU A 227 11.70 -4.71 -2.77
C LEU A 227 10.93 -3.51 -2.21
N ALA A 228 9.70 -3.27 -2.69
CA ALA A 228 8.81 -2.27 -2.10
C ALA A 228 8.50 -2.58 -0.62
N ALA A 229 8.20 -3.85 -0.31
CA ALA A 229 7.98 -4.30 1.06
C ALA A 229 9.26 -4.20 1.91
N ALA A 230 10.43 -4.54 1.34
CA ALA A 230 11.74 -4.41 2.00
C ALA A 230 12.07 -2.95 2.32
N ALA A 231 11.77 -2.02 1.41
CA ALA A 231 11.93 -0.59 1.64
C ALA A 231 11.08 -0.11 2.83
N VAL A 232 9.83 -0.57 2.93
CA VAL A 232 8.98 -0.28 4.09
C VAL A 232 9.57 -0.89 5.37
N GLY A 233 10.02 -2.15 5.35
CA GLY A 233 10.69 -2.78 6.49
C GLY A 233 11.89 -1.98 6.97
N HIS A 234 12.74 -1.50 6.05
CA HIS A 234 13.87 -0.62 6.36
C HIS A 234 13.44 0.71 6.99
N ILE A 235 12.39 1.36 6.47
CA ILE A 235 11.84 2.61 7.05
C ILE A 235 11.40 2.40 8.51
N PHE A 236 10.85 1.24 8.84
CA PHE A 236 10.43 0.88 10.19
C PHE A 236 11.54 0.22 11.03
N GLY A 237 12.81 0.37 10.66
CA GLY A 237 13.98 0.03 11.46
C GLY A 237 14.33 -1.46 11.47
N MET A 238 13.85 -2.26 10.49
CA MET A 238 14.27 -3.64 10.35
C MET A 238 15.64 -3.71 9.65
N THR A 239 16.53 -4.54 10.16
CA THR A 239 17.82 -4.80 9.49
C THR A 239 17.64 -5.58 8.19
N THR A 240 18.59 -5.46 7.27
CA THR A 240 18.59 -6.21 6.00
C THR A 240 18.44 -7.70 6.22
N HIS A 241 19.10 -8.25 7.25
CA HIS A 241 18.98 -9.66 7.62
C HIS A 241 17.58 -10.05 8.10
N GLN A 242 16.95 -9.23 8.95
CA GLN A 242 15.57 -9.48 9.41
C GLN A 242 14.57 -9.46 8.26
N ILE A 243 14.71 -8.49 7.34
CA ILE A 243 13.88 -8.41 6.15
C ILE A 243 14.07 -9.66 5.28
N ALA A 244 15.32 -10.01 4.94
CA ALA A 244 15.64 -11.19 4.13
C ALA A 244 15.09 -12.49 4.76
N ALA A 245 15.25 -12.67 6.07
CA ALA A 245 14.71 -13.83 6.79
C ALA A 245 13.18 -13.90 6.74
N SER A 246 12.50 -12.76 6.83
CA SER A 246 11.03 -12.71 6.75
C SER A 246 10.51 -13.14 5.38
N LEU A 247 11.22 -12.82 4.29
CA LEU A 247 10.79 -13.15 2.94
C LEU A 247 10.73 -14.66 2.69
N HIS A 248 11.61 -15.43 3.32
CA HIS A 248 11.61 -16.89 3.22
C HIS A 248 10.31 -17.53 3.73
N THR A 249 9.62 -16.89 4.65
CA THR A 249 8.40 -17.42 5.28
C THR A 249 7.10 -16.93 4.62
N VAL A 250 7.20 -16.24 3.50
CA VAL A 250 6.04 -15.78 2.73
C VAL A 250 5.28 -16.99 2.18
N ALA A 251 4.00 -17.10 2.54
CA ALA A 251 3.14 -18.10 1.94
C ALA A 251 2.77 -17.73 0.50
N PRO A 252 2.93 -18.61 -0.48
CA PRO A 252 2.43 -18.34 -1.83
C PRO A 252 0.93 -18.05 -1.79
N PRO A 253 0.44 -17.05 -2.55
CA PRO A 253 -0.98 -16.76 -2.57
C PRO A 253 -1.76 -17.97 -3.09
N PRO A 254 -2.88 -18.36 -2.43
CA PRO A 254 -3.70 -19.45 -2.92
C PRO A 254 -4.21 -19.09 -4.33
N ASN A 255 -3.93 -19.94 -5.32
CA ASN A 255 -4.48 -19.90 -6.69
C ASN A 255 -4.16 -18.66 -7.55
N ARG A 256 -2.90 -18.24 -7.59
CA ARG A 256 -2.40 -17.36 -8.65
C ARG A 256 -1.23 -18.04 -9.36
N GLY A 257 -1.55 -19.13 -10.08
CA GLY A 257 -0.72 -19.71 -11.12
C GLY A 257 -1.03 -19.06 -12.45
#